data_69e17e67eb47b6482e6c97f0949681d2
#
_entry.id   69e17e67eb47b6482e6c97f0949681d2
#
_cell.length_a   1.000
_cell.length_b   1.000
_cell.length_c   1.000
_cell.angle_alpha   90.00
_cell.angle_beta   90.00
_cell.angle_gamma   90.00
#
_symmetry.space_group_name_H-M   'P 1'
#
loop_
_entity.id
_entity.type
_entity.pdbx_description
1 polymer ?
#
loop_
_entity_poly.entity_id
_entity_poly.type
_entity_poly.pdbx_seq_one_letter_code
_entity_poly.pdbx_strand_id
1 'polypeptide(L)'
;MGRRHGEADMGMAAERQKVRFSSGGTECAAWYYPGTTGACVVMAGGFAVTKEPATDQFARRFQAAGLAVLAFDYRHLGESGGQPRQVAGVAGQLADWDAALAFAATRPGVDPARLGIWSFSASGGHVFRVAARHPALAAAIAQTPNADGLADRRAHV
;
A
#
# COMPACT_ATOMS: atom_id res chain seq x y z
N MET A 1 19.96 -9.26 47.13
CA MET A 1 18.55 -9.09 46.74
C MET A 1 18.53 -8.42 45.36
N GLY A 2 18.67 -9.23 44.31
CA GLY A 2 18.84 -8.78 42.91
C GLY A 2 17.49 -8.68 42.27
N ARG A 3 17.11 -7.46 41.86
CA ARG A 3 15.96 -7.24 40.97
C ARG A 3 16.39 -7.59 39.56
N ARG A 4 15.90 -8.70 39.03
CA ARG A 4 15.96 -9.00 37.60
C ARG A 4 15.04 -8.04 36.91
N HIS A 5 15.62 -7.15 36.09
CA HIS A 5 14.86 -6.35 35.12
C HIS A 5 14.31 -7.33 34.09
N GLY A 6 12.98 -7.39 33.99
CA GLY A 6 12.34 -8.16 32.94
C GLY A 6 12.76 -7.58 31.59
N GLU A 7 13.48 -8.36 30.81
CA GLU A 7 13.59 -8.16 29.40
C GLU A 7 12.16 -8.28 28.84
N ALA A 8 11.59 -7.16 28.40
CA ALA A 8 10.39 -7.19 27.61
C ALA A 8 10.73 -7.98 26.36
N ASP A 9 10.10 -9.13 26.19
CA ASP A 9 10.04 -9.89 24.94
C ASP A 9 9.49 -8.94 23.87
N MET A 10 10.38 -8.27 23.14
CA MET A 10 10.04 -7.55 21.92
C MET A 10 9.74 -8.63 20.89
N GLY A 11 8.49 -9.11 20.88
CA GLY A 11 8.01 -10.09 19.94
C GLY A 11 8.47 -9.70 18.54
N MET A 12 9.30 -10.55 17.93
CA MET A 12 9.77 -10.34 16.57
C MET A 12 8.57 -10.15 15.66
N ALA A 13 8.51 -8.99 14.99
CA ALA A 13 7.46 -8.75 14.01
C ALA A 13 7.44 -9.91 13.00
N ALA A 14 6.26 -10.45 12.71
CA ALA A 14 6.13 -11.55 11.78
C ALA A 14 6.75 -11.19 10.43
N GLU A 15 7.42 -12.18 9.81
CA GLU A 15 8.10 -11.98 8.55
C GLU A 15 7.10 -11.61 7.43
N ARG A 16 7.49 -10.69 6.54
CA ARG A 16 6.69 -10.32 5.37
C ARG A 16 6.57 -11.50 4.40
N GLN A 17 5.45 -11.57 3.74
CA GLN A 17 5.11 -12.64 2.79
C GLN A 17 4.98 -12.07 1.38
N LYS A 18 5.60 -12.73 0.40
CA LYS A 18 5.37 -12.41 -1.01
C LYS A 18 4.00 -12.93 -1.41
N VAL A 19 3.15 -12.06 -1.91
CA VAL A 19 1.79 -12.41 -2.34
C VAL A 19 1.50 -11.83 -3.72
N ARG A 20 0.47 -12.35 -4.38
CA ARG A 20 0.00 -11.88 -5.68
C ARG A 20 -1.52 -11.80 -5.68
N PHE A 21 -2.06 -10.85 -6.45
CA PHE A 21 -3.49 -10.71 -6.65
C PHE A 21 -3.81 -10.31 -8.09
N SER A 22 -4.99 -10.66 -8.56
CA SER A 22 -5.45 -10.33 -9.91
C SER A 22 -6.11 -8.95 -9.94
N SER A 23 -5.76 -8.16 -10.94
CA SER A 23 -6.38 -6.87 -11.25
C SER A 23 -6.73 -6.80 -12.73
N GLY A 24 -7.99 -7.10 -13.09
CA GLY A 24 -8.48 -7.04 -14.47
C GLY A 24 -7.65 -7.88 -15.44
N GLY A 25 -7.31 -9.11 -15.06
CA GLY A 25 -6.52 -10.03 -15.89
C GLY A 25 -5.01 -9.80 -15.82
N THR A 26 -4.54 -8.80 -15.10
CA THR A 26 -3.12 -8.58 -14.81
C THR A 26 -2.81 -9.03 -13.38
N GLU A 27 -1.72 -9.74 -13.20
CA GLU A 27 -1.27 -10.16 -11.88
C GLU A 27 -0.39 -9.08 -11.26
N CYS A 28 -0.78 -8.59 -10.07
CA CYS A 28 -0.01 -7.64 -9.29
C CYS A 28 0.75 -8.35 -8.17
N ALA A 29 2.01 -7.96 -7.97
CA ALA A 29 2.88 -8.46 -6.90
C ALA A 29 2.85 -7.54 -5.70
N ALA A 30 2.87 -8.10 -4.50
CA ALA A 30 2.89 -7.34 -3.26
C ALA A 30 3.72 -8.03 -2.17
N TRP A 31 4.15 -7.23 -1.19
CA TRP A 31 4.56 -7.69 0.12
C TRP A 31 3.38 -7.55 1.09
N TYR A 32 3.03 -8.63 1.76
CA TYR A 32 2.10 -8.61 2.88
C TYR A 32 2.87 -8.71 4.20
N TYR A 33 2.65 -7.76 5.07
CA TYR A 33 3.21 -7.70 6.42
C TYR A 33 2.08 -8.02 7.39
N PRO A 34 2.10 -9.18 8.08
CA PRO A 34 1.08 -9.50 9.06
C PRO A 34 1.08 -8.49 10.22
N GLY A 35 -0.11 -8.14 10.68
CA GLY A 35 -0.33 -7.27 11.83
C GLY A 35 -1.03 -7.98 12.98
N THR A 36 -1.24 -7.29 14.08
CA THR A 36 -1.84 -7.83 15.31
C THR A 36 -3.13 -7.13 15.73
N THR A 37 -3.45 -5.98 15.12
CA THR A 37 -4.59 -5.14 15.54
C THR A 37 -5.87 -5.37 14.74
N GLY A 38 -5.82 -6.15 13.66
CA GLY A 38 -6.91 -6.29 12.70
C GLY A 38 -6.97 -5.18 11.65
N ALA A 39 -6.34 -4.03 11.86
CA ALA A 39 -6.27 -2.96 10.87
C ALA A 39 -5.21 -3.26 9.81
N CYS A 40 -5.47 -2.85 8.56
CA CYS A 40 -4.53 -3.04 7.46
C CYS A 40 -4.39 -1.76 6.63
N VAL A 41 -3.14 -1.41 6.31
CA VAL A 41 -2.81 -0.31 5.40
C VAL A 41 -2.42 -0.87 4.04
N VAL A 42 -3.14 -0.46 2.99
CA VAL A 42 -2.78 -0.76 1.61
C VAL A 42 -1.91 0.39 1.08
N MET A 43 -0.78 0.07 0.47
CA MET A 43 0.24 1.03 0.06
C MET A 43 0.68 0.81 -1.38
N ALA A 44 0.91 1.91 -2.09
CA ALA A 44 1.63 1.91 -3.36
C ALA A 44 2.66 3.04 -3.39
N GLY A 45 3.70 2.88 -4.20
CA GLY A 45 4.71 3.90 -4.41
C GLY A 45 4.20 5.08 -5.24
N GLY A 46 5.00 6.14 -5.33
CA GLY A 46 4.76 7.28 -6.22
C GLY A 46 4.93 6.89 -7.69
N PHE A 47 5.15 7.89 -8.57
CA PHE A 47 5.34 7.63 -9.98
C PHE A 47 6.52 6.66 -10.22
N ALA A 48 6.22 5.52 -10.87
CA ALA A 48 7.19 4.47 -11.20
C ALA A 48 7.98 3.91 -10.00
N VAL A 49 7.60 4.24 -8.76
CA VAL A 49 8.23 3.70 -7.54
C VAL A 49 7.60 2.38 -7.19
N THR A 50 8.44 1.38 -6.97
CA THR A 50 8.02 0.03 -6.61
C THR A 50 7.89 -0.15 -5.10
N LYS A 51 7.33 -1.29 -4.67
CA LYS A 51 7.09 -1.61 -3.26
C LYS A 51 8.36 -1.65 -2.40
N GLU A 52 9.52 -1.74 -3.02
CA GLU A 52 10.83 -1.65 -2.36
C GLU A 52 11.87 -1.03 -3.32
N PRO A 53 12.91 -0.37 -2.81
CA PRO A 53 13.20 -0.17 -1.37
C PRO A 53 12.44 1.01 -0.74
N ALA A 54 11.81 1.88 -1.56
CA ALA A 54 11.29 3.15 -1.06
C ALA A 54 10.10 3.00 -0.10
N THR A 55 9.12 2.14 -0.41
CA THR A 55 7.92 1.97 0.44
C THR A 55 8.15 1.00 1.59
N ASP A 56 9.11 0.11 1.51
CA ASP A 56 9.39 -0.93 2.51
C ASP A 56 9.64 -0.35 3.91
N GLN A 57 10.38 0.74 4.01
CA GLN A 57 10.64 1.40 5.29
C GLN A 57 9.37 1.92 5.98
N PHE A 58 8.41 2.45 5.21
CA PHE A 58 7.12 2.88 5.75
C PHE A 58 6.26 1.68 6.15
N ALA A 59 6.23 0.63 5.32
CA ALA A 59 5.53 -0.60 5.61
C ALA A 59 5.98 -1.22 6.94
N ARG A 60 7.29 -1.28 7.17
CA ARG A 60 7.86 -1.77 8.44
C ARG A 60 7.47 -0.92 9.64
N ARG A 61 7.35 0.40 9.47
CA ARG A 61 6.91 1.30 10.54
C ARG A 61 5.44 1.06 10.89
N PHE A 62 4.57 0.88 9.90
CA PHE A 62 3.18 0.53 10.14
C PHE A 62 3.05 -0.84 10.81
N GLN A 63 3.83 -1.84 10.36
CA GLN A 63 3.84 -3.15 10.99
C GLN A 63 4.33 -3.10 12.44
N ALA A 64 5.36 -2.33 12.73
CA ALA A 64 5.86 -2.14 14.10
C ALA A 64 4.81 -1.51 15.03
N ALA A 65 3.86 -0.76 14.47
CA ALA A 65 2.70 -0.23 15.20
C ALA A 65 1.53 -1.24 15.30
N GLY A 66 1.72 -2.49 14.87
CA GLY A 66 0.71 -3.55 14.93
C GLY A 66 -0.25 -3.61 13.75
N LEU A 67 -0.08 -2.75 12.74
CA LEU A 67 -0.93 -2.75 11.55
C LEU A 67 -0.44 -3.80 10.55
N ALA A 68 -1.36 -4.54 9.94
CA ALA A 68 -1.03 -5.28 8.72
C ALA A 68 -0.77 -4.30 7.58
N VAL A 69 0.07 -4.69 6.61
CA VAL A 69 0.36 -3.86 5.44
C VAL A 69 0.33 -4.71 4.18
N LEU A 70 -0.31 -4.19 3.12
CA LEU A 70 -0.19 -4.70 1.77
C LEU A 70 0.48 -3.63 0.90
N ALA A 71 1.76 -3.81 0.59
CA ALA A 71 2.52 -2.91 -0.27
C ALA A 71 2.67 -3.53 -1.65
N PHE A 72 2.07 -2.94 -2.69
CA PHE A 72 2.01 -3.53 -4.02
C PHE A 72 2.74 -2.73 -5.09
N ASP A 73 3.16 -3.42 -6.14
CA ASP A 73 3.59 -2.82 -7.39
C ASP A 73 2.40 -2.66 -8.33
N TYR A 74 2.25 -1.50 -8.94
CA TYR A 74 1.28 -1.32 -10.03
C TYR A 74 1.55 -2.26 -11.20
N ARG A 75 0.51 -2.59 -11.96
CA ARG A 75 0.68 -3.27 -13.26
C ARG A 75 1.77 -2.61 -14.10
N HIS A 76 2.47 -3.36 -14.90
CA HIS A 76 3.58 -2.95 -15.75
C HIS A 76 4.86 -2.52 -15.00
N LEU A 77 4.85 -2.47 -13.66
CA LEU A 77 5.98 -2.03 -12.84
C LEU A 77 6.48 -3.15 -11.92
N GLY A 78 7.74 -3.07 -11.51
CA GLY A 78 8.34 -3.97 -10.55
C GLY A 78 8.17 -5.44 -10.90
N GLU A 79 7.68 -6.22 -9.94
CA GLU A 79 7.40 -7.65 -10.09
C GLU A 79 5.96 -7.96 -10.57
N SER A 80 5.12 -6.93 -10.75
CA SER A 80 3.78 -7.07 -11.31
C SER A 80 3.83 -7.39 -12.79
N GLY A 81 2.82 -8.09 -13.29
CA GLY A 81 2.66 -8.40 -14.70
C GLY A 81 2.26 -7.20 -15.56
N GLY A 82 1.96 -7.49 -16.83
CA GLY A 82 1.53 -6.50 -17.82
C GLY A 82 2.61 -6.16 -18.84
N GLN A 83 2.19 -6.11 -20.11
CA GLN A 83 3.01 -5.68 -21.25
C GLN A 83 2.28 -4.54 -21.99
N PRO A 84 3.03 -3.57 -22.55
CA PRO A 84 4.49 -3.38 -22.39
C PRO A 84 4.87 -2.98 -20.96
N ARG A 85 6.14 -3.11 -20.61
CA ARG A 85 6.66 -2.73 -19.29
C ARG A 85 6.78 -1.21 -19.16
N GLN A 86 6.79 -0.73 -17.90
CA GLN A 86 7.01 0.67 -17.55
C GLN A 86 5.95 1.64 -18.11
N VAL A 87 4.74 1.16 -18.23
CA VAL A 87 3.58 1.99 -18.58
C VAL A 87 2.84 2.40 -17.32
N ALA A 88 2.61 3.68 -17.16
CA ALA A 88 1.85 4.24 -16.05
C ALA A 88 0.56 4.89 -16.58
N GLY A 89 -0.56 4.20 -16.42
CA GLY A 89 -1.88 4.70 -16.79
C GLY A 89 -2.77 4.88 -15.56
N VAL A 90 -3.32 6.07 -15.38
CA VAL A 90 -4.15 6.41 -14.20
C VAL A 90 -5.30 5.42 -14.00
N ALA A 91 -6.04 5.10 -15.06
CA ALA A 91 -7.17 4.19 -14.97
C ALA A 91 -6.75 2.78 -14.51
N GLY A 92 -5.65 2.25 -15.05
CA GLY A 92 -5.10 0.96 -14.66
C GLY A 92 -4.61 0.96 -13.20
N GLN A 93 -3.91 2.02 -12.79
CA GLN A 93 -3.42 2.14 -11.41
C GLN A 93 -4.58 2.25 -10.41
N LEU A 94 -5.65 2.97 -10.74
CA LEU A 94 -6.83 3.03 -9.89
C LEU A 94 -7.55 1.68 -9.79
N ALA A 95 -7.60 0.90 -10.87
CA ALA A 95 -8.12 -0.47 -10.84
C ALA A 95 -7.24 -1.39 -9.96
N ASP A 96 -5.93 -1.19 -9.96
CA ASP A 96 -5.02 -1.93 -9.09
C ASP A 96 -5.26 -1.62 -7.61
N TRP A 97 -5.58 -0.37 -7.26
CA TRP A 97 -6.00 0.01 -5.92
C TRP A 97 -7.27 -0.71 -5.49
N ASP A 98 -8.30 -0.75 -6.35
CA ASP A 98 -9.56 -1.43 -6.06
C ASP A 98 -9.33 -2.93 -5.81
N ALA A 99 -8.51 -3.57 -6.64
CA ALA A 99 -8.15 -4.98 -6.50
C ALA A 99 -7.30 -5.24 -5.24
N ALA A 100 -6.35 -4.36 -4.92
CA ALA A 100 -5.51 -4.46 -3.73
C ALA A 100 -6.34 -4.35 -2.44
N LEU A 101 -7.29 -3.42 -2.39
CA LEU A 101 -8.21 -3.29 -1.24
C LEU A 101 -9.07 -4.54 -1.07
N ALA A 102 -9.65 -5.06 -2.15
CA ALA A 102 -10.43 -6.30 -2.12
C ALA A 102 -9.58 -7.48 -1.64
N PHE A 103 -8.34 -7.59 -2.10
CA PHE A 103 -7.43 -8.64 -1.68
C PHE A 103 -7.02 -8.50 -0.20
N ALA A 104 -6.69 -7.29 0.26
CA ALA A 104 -6.35 -7.03 1.66
C ALA A 104 -7.47 -7.43 2.61
N ALA A 105 -8.72 -7.15 2.24
CA ALA A 105 -9.89 -7.51 3.01
C ALA A 105 -10.06 -9.03 3.24
N THR A 106 -9.44 -9.86 2.40
CA THR A 106 -9.49 -11.33 2.51
C THR A 106 -8.34 -11.92 3.34
N ARG A 107 -7.39 -11.11 3.79
CA ARG A 107 -6.22 -11.64 4.52
C ARG A 107 -6.61 -12.10 5.91
N PRO A 108 -6.06 -13.25 6.36
CA PRO A 108 -6.29 -13.74 7.72
C PRO A 108 -5.94 -12.67 8.76
N GLY A 109 -6.83 -12.46 9.73
CA GLY A 109 -6.62 -11.49 10.80
C GLY A 109 -6.87 -10.02 10.43
N VAL A 110 -7.26 -9.72 9.19
CA VAL A 110 -7.65 -8.38 8.77
C VAL A 110 -9.16 -8.19 8.91
N ASP A 111 -9.56 -7.11 9.58
CA ASP A 111 -10.95 -6.66 9.63
C ASP A 111 -11.24 -5.77 8.40
N PRO A 112 -12.15 -6.17 7.49
CA PRO A 112 -12.47 -5.38 6.30
C PRO A 112 -12.99 -3.97 6.60
N ALA A 113 -13.55 -3.73 7.79
CA ALA A 113 -13.99 -2.40 8.22
C ALA A 113 -12.84 -1.49 8.70
N ARG A 114 -11.62 -2.02 8.79
CA ARG A 114 -10.45 -1.30 9.31
C ARG A 114 -9.32 -1.21 8.30
N LEU A 115 -9.68 -0.98 7.03
CA LEU A 115 -8.73 -0.74 5.96
C LEU A 115 -8.39 0.75 5.86
N GLY A 116 -7.12 1.05 5.73
CA GLY A 116 -6.60 2.37 5.39
C GLY A 116 -5.76 2.31 4.13
N ILE A 117 -5.50 3.46 3.53
CA ILE A 117 -4.62 3.60 2.38
C ILE A 117 -3.54 4.65 2.64
N TRP A 118 -2.35 4.42 2.10
CA TRP A 118 -1.24 5.36 2.13
C TRP A 118 -0.53 5.39 0.79
N SER A 119 -0.21 6.57 0.30
CA SER A 119 0.69 6.75 -0.81
C SER A 119 1.28 8.16 -0.83
N PHE A 120 2.21 8.43 -1.75
CA PHE A 120 2.89 9.71 -1.88
C PHE A 120 3.03 10.16 -3.33
N SER A 121 3.33 11.46 -3.54
CA SER A 121 3.60 12.07 -4.85
C SER A 121 2.44 11.83 -5.84
N ALA A 122 2.70 11.33 -7.03
CA ALA A 122 1.67 11.05 -8.05
C ALA A 122 0.59 10.08 -7.53
N SER A 123 0.97 9.00 -6.85
CA SER A 123 0.00 8.09 -6.22
C SER A 123 -0.66 8.68 -4.98
N GLY A 124 -0.04 9.64 -4.32
CA GLY A 124 -0.72 10.47 -3.31
C GLY A 124 -1.93 11.18 -3.88
N GLY A 125 -1.88 11.61 -5.15
CA GLY A 125 -3.05 12.12 -5.89
C GLY A 125 -4.14 11.06 -6.12
N HIS A 126 -3.76 9.79 -6.31
CA HIS A 126 -4.74 8.70 -6.42
C HIS A 126 -5.51 8.45 -5.11
N VAL A 127 -4.89 8.70 -3.97
CA VAL A 127 -5.52 8.52 -2.64
C VAL A 127 -6.85 9.26 -2.55
N PHE A 128 -6.95 10.47 -3.07
CA PHE A 128 -8.21 11.23 -3.08
C PHE A 128 -9.31 10.53 -3.88
N ARG A 129 -8.97 9.99 -5.05
CA ARG A 129 -9.93 9.29 -5.92
C ARG A 129 -10.33 7.94 -5.34
N VAL A 130 -9.37 7.21 -4.77
CA VAL A 130 -9.63 5.93 -4.11
C VAL A 130 -10.50 6.14 -2.88
N ALA A 131 -10.19 7.11 -2.03
CA ALA A 131 -11.00 7.43 -0.85
C ALA A 131 -12.43 7.84 -1.22
N ALA A 132 -12.62 8.62 -2.30
CA ALA A 132 -13.94 9.01 -2.76
C ALA A 132 -14.78 7.81 -3.24
N ARG A 133 -14.14 6.79 -3.83
CA ARG A 133 -14.82 5.56 -4.28
C ARG A 133 -15.05 4.54 -3.16
N HIS A 134 -14.28 4.63 -2.09
CA HIS A 134 -14.34 3.72 -0.95
C HIS A 134 -14.60 4.48 0.35
N PRO A 135 -15.83 5.02 0.54
CA PRO A 135 -16.16 5.86 1.69
C PRO A 135 -16.11 5.10 3.04
N ALA A 136 -16.06 3.77 3.01
CA ALA A 136 -15.91 2.94 4.20
C ALA A 136 -14.46 2.78 4.68
N LEU A 137 -13.46 3.37 3.99
CA LEU A 137 -12.08 3.34 4.46
C LEU A 137 -11.96 4.02 5.82
N ALA A 138 -11.24 3.37 6.73
CA ALA A 138 -10.99 3.89 8.08
C ALA A 138 -10.03 5.08 8.08
N ALA A 139 -9.10 5.14 7.12
CA ALA A 139 -8.14 6.22 6.97
C ALA A 139 -7.60 6.31 5.53
N ALA A 140 -7.24 7.52 5.12
CA ALA A 140 -6.58 7.78 3.85
C ALA A 140 -5.47 8.82 4.06
N ILE A 141 -4.23 8.48 3.72
CA ILE A 141 -3.05 9.32 3.90
C ILE A 141 -2.41 9.59 2.54
N ALA A 142 -2.49 10.84 2.11
CA ALA A 142 -1.83 11.34 0.90
C ALA A 142 -0.61 12.19 1.32
N GLN A 143 0.57 11.62 1.21
CA GLN A 143 1.81 12.32 1.55
C GLN A 143 2.32 13.11 0.34
N THR A 144 2.55 14.43 0.50
CA THR A 144 3.03 15.30 -0.57
C THR A 144 2.34 15.02 -1.93
N PRO A 145 0.99 15.03 -1.99
CA PRO A 145 0.28 14.55 -3.16
C PRO A 145 0.40 15.49 -4.34
N ASN A 146 0.59 14.93 -5.54
CA ASN A 146 0.31 15.64 -6.77
C ASN A 146 -1.21 15.52 -7.05
N ALA A 147 -1.97 16.50 -6.59
CA ALA A 147 -3.44 16.46 -6.62
C ALA A 147 -4.02 16.89 -7.96
N ASP A 148 -3.30 17.70 -8.75
CA ASP A 148 -3.75 18.22 -10.04
C ASP A 148 -2.66 18.14 -11.11
N GLY A 149 -2.59 17.01 -11.79
CA GLY A 149 -1.65 16.80 -12.89
C GLY A 149 -1.92 17.65 -14.15
N LEU A 150 -3.07 18.33 -14.24
CA LEU A 150 -3.39 19.28 -15.32
C LEU A 150 -2.83 20.67 -15.01
N ALA A 151 -2.95 21.13 -13.74
CA ALA A 151 -2.35 22.39 -13.31
C ALA A 151 -0.83 22.34 -13.42
N ASP A 152 -0.24 21.20 -13.05
CA ASP A 152 1.21 20.98 -13.11
C ASP A 152 1.75 21.07 -14.55
N ARG A 153 1.03 20.54 -15.53
CA ARG A 153 1.39 20.68 -16.95
C ARG A 153 1.31 22.12 -17.46
N ARG A 154 0.40 22.94 -16.92
CA ARG A 154 0.22 24.34 -17.33
C ARG A 154 1.27 25.27 -16.73
N ALA A 155 1.85 24.89 -15.60
CA ALA A 155 2.90 25.67 -14.93
C ALA A 155 4.29 25.52 -15.58
N HIS A 156 4.46 24.52 -16.47
CA HIS A 156 5.74 24.21 -17.12
C HIS A 156 5.74 24.46 -18.64
N VAL A 157 4.78 25.27 -19.17
CA VAL A 157 4.73 25.69 -20.58
C VAL A 157 5.08 27.16 -20.71
#